data_278f88495c59eff81e246ca987dffc09
#
_entry.id   278f88495c59eff81e246ca987dffc09
#
_cell.length_a   1.000
_cell.length_b   1.000
_cell.length_c   1.000
_cell.angle_alpha   90.00
_cell.angle_beta   90.00
_cell.angle_gamma   90.00
#
_symmetry.space_group_name_H-M   'P 1'
#
loop_
_entity.id
_entity.type
_entity.pdbx_description
1 polymer ?
#
loop_
_entity_poly.entity_id
_entity_poly.type
_entity_poly.pdbx_seq_one_letter_code
_entity_poly.pdbx_strand_id
1 'polypeptide(L)'
;MTQESSAKVSFILVVFLGLLTAITPLATDLYLPALPIMPGELNTTASNIQMTIGIMTFGVALGQLFGGPISDTMGRKLPLIVGNLLCVISGIICAYAPSIEILLLGRFLQGLTGSIGVVIAKAIARDFASGQELTKLFALLMMVNGLAPVLAPLIGGQLLLFTTWRVIFIILAVFSAILLVGSLLFRESLPKEKRIAGGITTSVKNYLTLMKDKPFLGQTLIQFFAFGAFFSYISGSSFVYQNIFQLSAQEFSYLFGVNSCGIILASAINGRVSNVVTSRQLLTFSLWQLTIGSLLFLVAMILELSLIPVTIILFFTVCTVSLFGSASFSMAMTKYGKMAGSASAVLGFASMFSAGIVSPLVGIGGE
;
A
#
# COMPACT_ATOMS: atom_id res chain seq x y z
N MET A 1 -26.46 17.00 28.78
CA MET A 1 -25.39 17.24 27.80
C MET A 1 -24.07 17.24 28.58
N THR A 2 -23.50 16.06 28.76
CA THR A 2 -22.19 15.89 29.38
C THR A 2 -21.14 16.13 28.31
N GLN A 3 -20.36 17.22 28.44
CA GLN A 3 -19.11 17.40 27.71
C GLN A 3 -18.19 16.25 28.07
N GLU A 4 -18.12 15.20 27.21
CA GLU A 4 -16.98 14.29 27.23
C GLU A 4 -15.73 15.11 26.93
N SER A 5 -14.89 15.23 27.94
CA SER A 5 -13.55 15.81 27.85
C SER A 5 -12.81 15.08 26.73
N SER A 6 -12.72 15.70 25.56
CA SER A 6 -11.85 15.26 24.47
C SER A 6 -10.42 15.26 25.01
N ALA A 7 -9.92 14.10 25.39
CA ALA A 7 -8.52 13.93 25.76
C ALA A 7 -7.71 14.23 24.51
N LYS A 8 -6.98 15.37 24.52
CA LYS A 8 -6.12 15.77 23.40
C LYS A 8 -5.26 14.59 22.98
N VAL A 9 -5.37 14.17 21.73
CA VAL A 9 -4.57 13.08 21.17
C VAL A 9 -3.10 13.44 21.33
N SER A 10 -2.36 12.62 22.07
CA SER A 10 -0.94 12.89 22.35
C SER A 10 -0.14 12.89 21.03
N PHE A 11 0.80 13.84 20.89
CA PHE A 11 1.71 13.90 19.75
C PHE A 11 2.46 12.56 19.53
N ILE A 12 2.87 11.90 20.61
CA ILE A 12 3.53 10.59 20.57
C ILE A 12 2.61 9.54 19.91
N LEU A 13 1.31 9.55 20.24
CA LEU A 13 0.34 8.65 19.64
C LEU A 13 0.20 8.93 18.13
N VAL A 14 0.13 10.20 17.73
CA VAL A 14 0.03 10.58 16.31
C VAL A 14 1.24 10.08 15.52
N VAL A 15 2.45 10.27 16.06
CA VAL A 15 3.69 9.78 15.45
C VAL A 15 3.68 8.25 15.36
N PHE A 16 3.31 7.56 16.43
CA PHE A 16 3.24 6.09 16.46
C PHE A 16 2.26 5.55 15.39
N LEU A 17 1.06 6.11 15.31
CA LEU A 17 0.06 5.73 14.30
C LEU A 17 0.56 6.03 12.87
N GLY A 18 1.23 7.17 12.68
CA GLY A 18 1.86 7.53 11.41
C GLY A 18 2.92 6.50 10.99
N LEU A 19 3.82 6.13 11.90
CA LEU A 19 4.85 5.12 11.64
C LEU A 19 4.25 3.73 11.36
N LEU A 20 3.18 3.33 12.07
CA LEU A 20 2.44 2.10 11.78
C LEU A 20 1.85 2.10 10.36
N THR A 21 1.40 3.25 9.86
CA THR A 21 0.87 3.31 8.49
C THR A 21 1.97 3.36 7.43
N ALA A 22 3.16 3.82 7.77
CA ALA A 22 4.30 3.93 6.85
C ALA A 22 4.97 2.58 6.54
N ILE A 23 4.89 1.57 7.43
CA ILE A 23 5.67 0.32 7.29
C ILE A 23 5.39 -0.40 5.97
N THR A 24 4.13 -0.48 5.52
CA THR A 24 3.76 -1.18 4.29
C THR A 24 4.30 -0.50 3.03
N PRO A 25 4.08 0.81 2.78
CA PRO A 25 4.68 1.47 1.65
C PRO A 25 6.22 1.52 1.73
N LEU A 26 6.83 1.71 2.90
CA LEU A 26 8.28 1.63 3.04
C LEU A 26 8.81 0.24 2.64
N ALA A 27 8.18 -0.83 3.12
CA ALA A 27 8.56 -2.19 2.78
C ALA A 27 8.33 -2.52 1.30
N THR A 28 7.40 -1.86 0.61
CA THR A 28 7.16 -2.04 -0.82
C THR A 28 8.19 -1.27 -1.65
N ASP A 29 8.46 -0.01 -1.30
CA ASP A 29 9.08 0.92 -2.24
C ASP A 29 10.58 1.14 -1.96
N LEU A 30 11.07 0.88 -0.74
CA LEU A 30 12.46 1.15 -0.34
C LEU A 30 13.48 0.31 -1.13
N TYR A 31 13.13 -0.90 -1.53
CA TYR A 31 14.04 -1.81 -2.24
C TYR A 31 13.82 -1.85 -3.77
N LEU A 32 12.82 -1.11 -4.30
CA LEU A 32 12.54 -1.07 -5.75
C LEU A 32 13.77 -0.76 -6.60
N PRO A 33 14.67 0.18 -6.20
CA PRO A 33 15.90 0.45 -6.97
C PRO A 33 16.86 -0.75 -7.06
N ALA A 34 16.75 -1.71 -6.12
CA ALA A 34 17.59 -2.90 -6.07
C ALA A 34 17.08 -4.06 -6.92
N LEU A 35 15.83 -4.04 -7.38
CA LEU A 35 15.21 -5.17 -8.08
C LEU A 35 16.04 -5.73 -9.24
N PRO A 36 16.65 -4.89 -10.13
CA PRO A 36 17.39 -5.40 -11.29
C PRO A 36 18.69 -6.14 -10.95
N ILE A 37 19.30 -5.87 -9.80
CA ILE A 37 20.54 -6.55 -9.38
C ILE A 37 20.29 -7.88 -8.65
N MET A 38 19.12 -8.06 -8.07
CA MET A 38 18.79 -9.23 -7.24
C MET A 38 18.73 -10.56 -8.01
N PRO A 39 18.30 -10.63 -9.30
CA PRO A 39 18.29 -11.89 -10.04
C PRO A 39 19.68 -12.55 -10.09
N GLY A 40 20.74 -11.79 -10.34
CA GLY A 40 22.10 -12.28 -10.37
C GLY A 40 22.60 -12.79 -9.02
N GLU A 41 22.27 -12.08 -7.93
CA GLU A 41 22.69 -12.49 -6.58
C GLU A 41 21.96 -13.70 -6.02
N LEU A 42 20.70 -13.92 -6.43
CA LEU A 42 19.88 -15.04 -5.97
C LEU A 42 19.78 -16.19 -7.00
N ASN A 43 20.54 -16.10 -8.10
CA ASN A 43 20.52 -17.08 -9.20
C ASN A 43 19.08 -17.41 -9.65
N THR A 44 18.29 -16.37 -9.93
CA THR A 44 16.87 -16.48 -10.28
C THR A 44 16.50 -15.54 -11.42
N THR A 45 15.24 -15.57 -11.86
CA THR A 45 14.72 -14.73 -12.95
C THR A 45 14.20 -13.39 -12.46
N ALA A 46 14.10 -12.40 -13.34
CA ALA A 46 13.46 -11.11 -13.06
C ALA A 46 11.99 -11.30 -12.63
N SER A 47 11.26 -12.25 -13.24
CA SER A 47 9.88 -12.58 -12.86
C SER A 47 9.78 -13.04 -11.40
N ASN A 48 10.69 -13.88 -10.94
CA ASN A 48 10.72 -14.34 -9.54
C ASN A 48 11.03 -13.20 -8.56
N ILE A 49 11.88 -12.25 -8.95
CA ILE A 49 12.13 -11.06 -8.13
C ILE A 49 10.89 -10.17 -8.09
N GLN A 50 10.21 -9.95 -9.21
CA GLN A 50 8.94 -9.19 -9.23
C GLN A 50 7.85 -9.90 -8.43
N MET A 51 7.85 -11.26 -8.37
CA MET A 51 6.97 -12.02 -7.50
C MET A 51 7.16 -11.64 -6.02
N THR A 52 8.32 -11.13 -5.59
CA THR A 52 8.53 -10.65 -4.21
C THR A 52 7.61 -9.47 -3.86
N ILE A 53 7.28 -8.61 -4.82
CA ILE A 53 6.27 -7.55 -4.66
C ILE A 53 4.88 -8.20 -4.63
N GLY A 54 4.59 -9.09 -5.57
CA GLY A 54 3.31 -9.75 -5.69
C GLY A 54 2.93 -10.54 -4.43
N ILE A 55 3.82 -11.36 -3.92
CA ILE A 55 3.55 -12.16 -2.72
C ILE A 55 3.42 -11.31 -1.46
N MET A 56 4.17 -10.21 -1.37
CA MET A 56 4.01 -9.25 -0.28
C MET A 56 2.64 -8.57 -0.34
N THR A 57 2.22 -8.07 -1.51
CA THR A 57 0.91 -7.41 -1.67
C THR A 57 -0.24 -8.40 -1.46
N PHE A 58 -0.08 -9.67 -1.81
CA PHE A 58 -1.02 -10.72 -1.44
C PHE A 58 -1.11 -10.89 0.08
N GLY A 59 0.01 -10.88 0.80
CA GLY A 59 0.04 -10.84 2.27
C GLY A 59 -0.70 -9.61 2.81
N VAL A 60 -0.46 -8.42 2.22
CA VAL A 60 -1.17 -7.19 2.58
C VAL A 60 -2.68 -7.33 2.38
N ALA A 61 -3.12 -7.93 1.29
CA ALA A 61 -4.53 -8.18 1.01
C ALA A 61 -5.19 -9.01 2.12
N LEU A 62 -4.56 -10.12 2.51
CA LEU A 62 -5.07 -10.97 3.60
C LEU A 62 -5.08 -10.22 4.95
N GLY A 63 -4.01 -9.51 5.27
CA GLY A 63 -3.93 -8.75 6.51
C GLY A 63 -4.97 -7.62 6.60
N GLN A 64 -5.36 -7.02 5.49
CA GLN A 64 -6.45 -6.03 5.45
C GLN A 64 -7.83 -6.67 5.70
N LEU A 65 -8.08 -7.89 5.22
CA LEU A 65 -9.33 -8.60 5.49
C LEU A 65 -9.48 -9.01 6.96
N PHE A 66 -8.42 -9.53 7.55
CA PHE A 66 -8.48 -10.17 8.85
C PHE A 66 -8.02 -9.26 10.00
N GLY A 67 -7.15 -8.27 9.74
CA GLY A 67 -6.59 -7.40 10.78
C GLY A 67 -7.64 -6.63 11.58
N GLY A 68 -8.68 -6.10 10.91
CA GLY A 68 -9.80 -5.41 11.56
C GLY A 68 -10.56 -6.34 12.51
N PRO A 69 -11.21 -7.40 11.98
CA PRO A 69 -11.97 -8.36 12.79
C PRO A 69 -11.17 -8.97 13.95
N ILE A 70 -9.91 -9.31 13.74
CA ILE A 70 -9.03 -9.84 14.80
C ILE A 70 -8.88 -8.80 15.92
N SER A 71 -8.59 -7.55 15.56
CA SER A 71 -8.39 -6.49 16.55
C SER A 71 -9.68 -6.06 17.26
N ASP A 72 -10.84 -6.23 16.61
CA ASP A 72 -12.15 -5.95 17.21
C ASP A 72 -12.56 -7.02 18.25
N THR A 73 -12.04 -8.25 18.11
CA THR A 73 -12.31 -9.35 19.06
C THR A 73 -11.28 -9.43 20.17
N MET A 74 -9.98 -9.30 19.85
CA MET A 74 -8.88 -9.52 20.80
C MET A 74 -8.45 -8.24 21.53
N GLY A 75 -8.88 -7.07 21.04
CA GLY A 75 -8.34 -5.76 21.41
C GLY A 75 -7.23 -5.33 20.45
N ARG A 76 -6.78 -4.07 20.57
CA ARG A 76 -5.79 -3.48 19.63
C ARG A 76 -4.37 -3.89 19.95
N LYS A 77 -4.02 -3.94 21.24
CA LYS A 77 -2.65 -4.10 21.72
C LYS A 77 -2.03 -5.44 21.33
N LEU A 78 -2.71 -6.55 21.61
CA LEU A 78 -2.14 -7.89 21.38
C LEU A 78 -1.85 -8.18 19.90
N PRO A 79 -2.77 -7.93 18.95
CA PRO A 79 -2.48 -8.10 17.53
C PRO A 79 -1.37 -7.18 17.01
N LEU A 80 -1.22 -5.95 17.58
CA LEU A 80 -0.10 -5.06 17.25
C LEU A 80 1.24 -5.64 17.69
N ILE A 81 1.34 -6.16 18.91
CA ILE A 81 2.58 -6.77 19.43
C ILE A 81 2.97 -7.97 18.56
N VAL A 82 2.04 -8.89 18.33
CA VAL A 82 2.29 -10.10 17.52
C VAL A 82 2.62 -9.71 16.07
N GLY A 83 1.86 -8.79 15.47
CA GLY A 83 2.11 -8.32 14.11
C GLY A 83 3.48 -7.69 13.94
N ASN A 84 3.86 -6.76 14.83
CA ASN A 84 5.17 -6.10 14.75
C ASN A 84 6.33 -7.05 15.07
N LEU A 85 6.18 -8.00 16.00
CA LEU A 85 7.18 -9.04 16.24
C LEU A 85 7.42 -9.91 15.00
N LEU A 86 6.35 -10.38 14.37
CA LEU A 86 6.45 -11.15 13.13
C LEU A 86 7.00 -10.30 11.97
N CYS A 87 6.73 -8.99 11.95
CA CYS A 87 7.30 -8.08 10.97
C CYS A 87 8.83 -7.92 11.15
N VAL A 88 9.33 -7.87 12.40
CA VAL A 88 10.78 -7.91 12.69
C VAL A 88 11.39 -9.20 12.17
N ILE A 89 10.79 -10.34 12.51
CA ILE A 89 11.28 -11.66 12.09
C ILE A 89 11.29 -11.76 10.56
N SER A 90 10.24 -11.31 9.89
CA SER A 90 10.16 -11.33 8.42
C SER A 90 11.21 -10.44 7.77
N GLY A 91 11.51 -9.28 8.34
CA GLY A 91 12.60 -8.41 7.88
C GLY A 91 13.97 -9.08 7.99
N ILE A 92 14.22 -9.79 9.08
CA ILE A 92 15.45 -10.58 9.29
C ILE A 92 15.52 -11.74 8.28
N ILE A 93 14.41 -12.48 8.07
CA ILE A 93 14.34 -13.54 7.06
C ILE A 93 14.68 -12.99 5.67
N CYS A 94 14.11 -11.84 5.28
CA CYS A 94 14.42 -11.21 3.98
C CYS A 94 15.88 -10.80 3.87
N ALA A 95 16.47 -10.20 4.93
CA ALA A 95 17.84 -9.73 4.93
C ALA A 95 18.86 -10.86 4.76
N TYR A 96 18.60 -12.01 5.35
CA TYR A 96 19.49 -13.18 5.32
C TYR A 96 19.00 -14.29 4.38
N ALA A 97 18.06 -14.01 3.49
CA ALA A 97 17.54 -14.99 2.54
C ALA A 97 18.66 -15.54 1.62
N PRO A 98 18.93 -16.86 1.66
CA PRO A 98 19.92 -17.50 0.82
C PRO A 98 19.38 -17.84 -0.57
N SER A 99 18.05 -17.88 -0.72
CA SER A 99 17.35 -18.22 -1.96
C SER A 99 16.09 -17.40 -2.14
N ILE A 100 15.54 -17.42 -3.36
CA ILE A 100 14.32 -16.69 -3.68
C ILE A 100 13.10 -17.20 -2.88
N GLU A 101 13.02 -18.48 -2.60
CA GLU A 101 11.89 -19.09 -1.85
C GLU A 101 11.82 -18.54 -0.43
N ILE A 102 12.97 -18.44 0.25
CA ILE A 102 13.05 -17.88 1.60
C ILE A 102 12.72 -16.39 1.58
N LEU A 103 13.19 -15.67 0.55
CA LEU A 103 12.83 -14.25 0.37
C LEU A 103 11.32 -14.09 0.16
N LEU A 104 10.69 -14.93 -0.68
CA LEU A 104 9.25 -14.91 -0.92
C LEU A 104 8.47 -15.17 0.38
N LEU A 105 8.87 -16.15 1.19
CA LEU A 105 8.26 -16.40 2.50
C LEU A 105 8.36 -15.19 3.42
N GLY A 106 9.55 -14.59 3.53
CA GLY A 106 9.76 -13.39 4.32
C GLY A 106 8.89 -12.23 3.85
N ARG A 107 8.78 -12.01 2.54
CA ARG A 107 7.96 -10.96 1.92
C ARG A 107 6.46 -11.17 2.17
N PHE A 108 5.97 -12.41 2.05
CA PHE A 108 4.58 -12.73 2.39
C PHE A 108 4.26 -12.37 3.85
N LEU A 109 5.09 -12.82 4.79
CA LEU A 109 4.93 -12.53 6.21
C LEU A 109 5.00 -11.02 6.49
N GLN A 110 5.93 -10.31 5.85
CA GLN A 110 6.09 -8.87 6.00
C GLN A 110 4.84 -8.10 5.53
N GLY A 111 4.25 -8.49 4.39
CA GLY A 111 3.02 -7.91 3.89
C GLY A 111 1.83 -8.17 4.80
N LEU A 112 1.63 -9.44 5.21
CA LEU A 112 0.56 -9.86 6.08
C LEU A 112 0.59 -9.11 7.42
N THR A 113 1.74 -9.06 8.06
CA THR A 113 1.88 -8.50 9.42
C THR A 113 1.93 -6.97 9.40
N GLY A 114 2.60 -6.36 8.43
CA GLY A 114 2.66 -4.91 8.27
C GLY A 114 1.27 -4.29 8.05
N SER A 115 0.43 -4.93 7.21
CA SER A 115 -0.92 -4.42 6.94
C SER A 115 -1.87 -4.52 8.14
N ILE A 116 -1.69 -5.48 9.04
CA ILE A 116 -2.42 -5.54 10.31
C ILE A 116 -2.17 -4.27 11.13
N GLY A 117 -0.91 -3.82 11.21
CA GLY A 117 -0.55 -2.55 11.86
C GLY A 117 -1.26 -1.34 11.26
N VAL A 118 -1.33 -1.26 9.92
CA VAL A 118 -2.04 -0.17 9.19
C VAL A 118 -3.54 -0.15 9.53
N VAL A 119 -4.18 -1.31 9.53
CA VAL A 119 -5.62 -1.42 9.83
C VAL A 119 -5.90 -1.05 11.27
N ILE A 120 -5.08 -1.53 12.21
CA ILE A 120 -5.25 -1.25 13.64
C ILE A 120 -4.95 0.21 13.94
N ALA A 121 -3.97 0.85 13.28
CA ALA A 121 -3.70 2.28 13.45
C ALA A 121 -4.94 3.14 13.15
N LYS A 122 -5.67 2.82 12.07
CA LYS A 122 -6.93 3.48 11.73
C LYS A 122 -8.04 3.20 12.75
N ALA A 123 -8.06 2.01 13.34
CA ALA A 123 -9.02 1.67 14.39
C ALA A 123 -8.72 2.44 15.69
N ILE A 124 -7.46 2.48 16.12
CA ILE A 124 -7.01 3.26 17.27
C ILE A 124 -7.34 4.75 17.08
N ALA A 125 -7.12 5.31 15.89
CA ALA A 125 -7.47 6.69 15.60
C ALA A 125 -8.96 6.96 15.89
N ARG A 126 -9.86 6.04 15.52
CA ARG A 126 -11.30 6.12 15.81
C ARG A 126 -11.65 5.88 17.28
N ASP A 127 -10.83 5.12 18.00
CA ASP A 127 -11.04 4.88 19.44
C ASP A 127 -10.73 6.14 20.28
N PHE A 128 -9.78 6.98 19.83
CA PHE A 128 -9.32 8.18 20.56
C PHE A 128 -9.91 9.51 20.07
N ALA A 129 -10.36 9.59 18.83
CA ALA A 129 -10.83 10.83 18.24
C ALA A 129 -12.18 10.68 17.53
N SER A 130 -12.96 11.76 17.46
CA SER A 130 -14.22 11.85 16.75
C SER A 130 -14.38 13.22 16.04
N GLY A 131 -15.33 13.31 15.11
CA GLY A 131 -15.63 14.57 14.40
C GLY A 131 -14.40 15.18 13.69
N GLN A 132 -14.16 16.47 13.92
CA GLN A 132 -13.07 17.20 13.28
C GLN A 132 -11.67 16.71 13.69
N GLU A 133 -11.51 16.26 14.93
CA GLU A 133 -10.23 15.77 15.44
C GLU A 133 -9.83 14.45 14.74
N LEU A 134 -10.79 13.55 14.55
CA LEU A 134 -10.60 12.34 13.76
C LEU A 134 -10.25 12.65 12.30
N THR A 135 -10.92 13.63 11.70
CA THR A 135 -10.62 14.07 10.33
C THR A 135 -9.20 14.58 10.19
N LYS A 136 -8.72 15.40 11.15
CA LYS A 136 -7.32 15.89 11.17
C LYS A 136 -6.33 14.74 11.32
N LEU A 137 -6.61 13.78 12.21
CA LEU A 137 -5.74 12.62 12.43
C LEU A 137 -5.65 11.75 11.18
N PHE A 138 -6.78 11.45 10.53
CA PHE A 138 -6.76 10.73 9.25
C PHE A 138 -6.01 11.49 8.15
N ALA A 139 -6.14 12.82 8.07
CA ALA A 139 -5.39 13.63 7.12
C ALA A 139 -3.87 13.50 7.33
N LEU A 140 -3.41 13.49 8.59
CA LEU A 140 -1.99 13.25 8.92
C LEU A 140 -1.53 11.84 8.51
N LEU A 141 -2.33 10.81 8.79
CA LEU A 141 -2.02 9.43 8.39
C LEU A 141 -1.97 9.30 6.85
N MET A 142 -2.88 9.96 6.13
CA MET A 142 -2.87 9.99 4.66
C MET A 142 -1.66 10.74 4.11
N MET A 143 -1.22 11.82 4.76
CA MET A 143 0.00 12.53 4.38
C MET A 143 1.24 11.63 4.50
N VAL A 144 1.36 10.85 5.57
CA VAL A 144 2.44 9.88 5.74
C VAL A 144 2.41 8.82 4.63
N ASN A 145 1.23 8.26 4.33
CA ASN A 145 1.06 7.29 3.25
C ASN A 145 1.39 7.88 1.86
N GLY A 146 1.13 9.16 1.63
CA GLY A 146 1.47 9.85 0.38
C GLY A 146 2.95 10.17 0.24
N LEU A 147 3.63 10.51 1.35
CA LEU A 147 5.06 10.83 1.34
C LEU A 147 5.96 9.58 1.28
N ALA A 148 5.52 8.47 1.84
CA ALA A 148 6.33 7.26 1.88
C ALA A 148 6.76 6.76 0.49
N PRO A 149 5.89 6.67 -0.55
CA PRO A 149 6.31 6.28 -1.89
C PRO A 149 7.24 7.28 -2.59
N VAL A 150 7.29 8.54 -2.15
CA VAL A 150 8.27 9.52 -2.66
C VAL A 150 9.63 9.29 -2.02
N LEU A 151 9.65 9.18 -0.69
CA LEU A 151 10.89 9.14 0.09
C LEU A 151 11.55 7.76 0.04
N ALA A 152 10.75 6.68 0.02
CA ALA A 152 11.29 5.33 0.12
C ALA A 152 12.25 4.97 -1.03
N PRO A 153 11.91 5.12 -2.33
CA PRO A 153 12.86 4.82 -3.39
C PRO A 153 14.07 5.76 -3.40
N LEU A 154 13.88 7.04 -3.04
CA LEU A 154 14.98 8.00 -2.93
C LEU A 154 16.00 7.55 -1.87
N ILE A 155 15.51 7.19 -0.68
CA ILE A 155 16.36 6.66 0.38
C ILE A 155 16.98 5.33 -0.05
N GLY A 156 16.21 4.43 -0.65
CA GLY A 156 16.66 3.13 -1.13
C GLY A 156 17.79 3.25 -2.17
N GLY A 157 17.61 4.12 -3.17
CA GLY A 157 18.63 4.39 -4.18
C GLY A 157 19.92 4.95 -3.59
N GLN A 158 19.83 5.87 -2.61
CA GLN A 158 21.02 6.40 -1.93
C GLN A 158 21.70 5.33 -1.05
N LEU A 159 20.94 4.49 -0.37
CA LEU A 159 21.51 3.40 0.43
C LEU A 159 22.32 2.43 -0.42
N LEU A 160 21.91 2.14 -1.65
CA LEU A 160 22.62 1.23 -2.56
C LEU A 160 23.99 1.74 -3.02
N LEU A 161 24.31 3.03 -2.82
CA LEU A 161 25.66 3.54 -3.04
C LEU A 161 26.68 3.00 -2.01
N PHE A 162 26.23 2.69 -0.80
CA PHE A 162 27.10 2.36 0.33
C PHE A 162 26.85 0.97 0.89
N THR A 163 25.72 0.33 0.50
CA THR A 163 25.28 -0.94 1.09
C THR A 163 24.67 -1.86 0.04
N THR A 164 24.30 -3.07 0.48
CA THR A 164 23.57 -4.04 -0.34
C THR A 164 22.05 -3.93 -0.08
N TRP A 165 21.23 -4.50 -0.96
CA TRP A 165 19.78 -4.61 -0.76
C TRP A 165 19.38 -5.32 0.54
N ARG A 166 20.25 -6.19 1.07
CA ARG A 166 20.02 -6.89 2.35
C ARG A 166 19.94 -5.94 3.52
N VAL A 167 20.75 -4.87 3.51
CA VAL A 167 20.75 -3.84 4.55
C VAL A 167 19.42 -3.07 4.56
N ILE A 168 18.76 -2.91 3.41
CA ILE A 168 17.43 -2.31 3.34
C ILE A 168 16.42 -3.11 4.20
N PHE A 169 16.46 -4.44 4.13
CA PHE A 169 15.60 -5.28 4.96
C PHE A 169 15.99 -5.26 6.44
N ILE A 170 17.27 -5.09 6.77
CA ILE A 170 17.70 -4.85 8.17
C ILE A 170 17.11 -3.52 8.69
N ILE A 171 17.16 -2.46 7.90
CA ILE A 171 16.55 -1.17 8.26
C ILE A 171 15.05 -1.32 8.50
N LEU A 172 14.34 -2.08 7.66
CA LEU A 172 12.91 -2.37 7.85
C LEU A 172 12.66 -3.21 9.11
N ALA A 173 13.53 -4.16 9.44
CA ALA A 173 13.45 -4.93 10.67
C ALA A 173 13.66 -4.03 11.91
N VAL A 174 14.65 -3.13 11.89
CA VAL A 174 14.88 -2.15 12.96
C VAL A 174 13.69 -1.21 13.09
N PHE A 175 13.14 -0.72 11.99
CA PHE A 175 11.92 0.10 12.00
C PHE A 175 10.75 -0.65 12.65
N SER A 176 10.56 -1.92 12.30
CA SER A 176 9.53 -2.79 12.90
C SER A 176 9.79 -3.05 14.39
N ALA A 177 11.06 -3.14 14.82
CA ALA A 177 11.42 -3.27 16.23
C ALA A 177 11.06 -2.00 17.03
N ILE A 178 11.24 -0.82 16.45
CA ILE A 178 10.79 0.45 17.06
C ILE A 178 9.26 0.42 17.23
N LEU A 179 8.52 -0.04 16.20
CA LEU A 179 7.06 -0.19 16.27
C LEU A 179 6.64 -1.24 17.32
N LEU A 180 7.40 -2.32 17.47
CA LEU A 180 7.17 -3.32 18.51
C LEU A 180 7.31 -2.72 19.91
N VAL A 181 8.37 -1.95 20.16
CA VAL A 181 8.55 -1.23 21.43
C VAL A 181 7.39 -0.27 21.68
N GLY A 182 6.98 0.51 20.65
CA GLY A 182 5.80 1.37 20.73
C GLY A 182 4.53 0.59 21.09
N SER A 183 4.35 -0.60 20.51
CA SER A 183 3.19 -1.47 20.78
C SER A 183 3.19 -2.05 22.21
N LEU A 184 4.37 -2.35 22.75
CA LEU A 184 4.51 -2.81 24.14
C LEU A 184 4.14 -1.70 25.14
N LEU A 185 4.55 -0.46 24.86
CA LEU A 185 4.26 0.71 25.68
C LEU A 185 2.82 1.23 25.49
N PHE A 186 2.19 0.90 24.35
CA PHE A 186 0.82 1.32 24.05
C PHE A 186 -0.17 0.73 25.07
N ARG A 187 -1.11 1.58 25.55
CA ARG A 187 -2.23 1.14 26.38
C ARG A 187 -3.40 0.72 25.52
N GLU A 188 -4.05 -0.40 25.89
CA GLU A 188 -5.24 -0.90 25.16
C GLU A 188 -6.30 0.21 25.02
N SER A 189 -6.73 0.44 23.78
CA SER A 189 -7.75 1.46 23.46
C SER A 189 -9.17 0.89 23.39
N LEU A 190 -9.32 -0.43 23.20
CA LEU A 190 -10.61 -1.10 23.10
C LEU A 190 -10.95 -1.87 24.39
N PRO A 191 -11.83 -1.30 25.26
CA PRO A 191 -12.27 -2.00 26.48
C PRO A 191 -12.91 -3.35 26.17
N LYS A 192 -12.77 -4.31 27.10
CA LYS A 192 -13.28 -5.68 26.90
C LYS A 192 -14.79 -5.71 26.59
N GLU A 193 -15.54 -4.81 27.19
CA GLU A 193 -16.99 -4.68 27.04
C GLU A 193 -17.43 -4.21 25.65
N LYS A 194 -16.52 -3.53 24.91
CA LYS A 194 -16.77 -3.04 23.55
C LYS A 194 -16.26 -4.00 22.47
N ARG A 195 -15.63 -5.11 22.83
CA ARG A 195 -15.14 -6.12 21.89
C ARG A 195 -16.30 -6.89 21.27
N ILE A 196 -16.20 -7.15 19.96
CA ILE A 196 -17.26 -7.81 19.20
C ILE A 196 -17.05 -9.32 19.24
N ALA A 197 -17.93 -10.05 19.92
CA ALA A 197 -17.90 -11.51 19.87
C ALA A 197 -18.23 -12.01 18.45
N GLY A 198 -17.44 -12.97 17.93
CA GLY A 198 -17.67 -13.55 16.59
C GLY A 198 -17.30 -12.62 15.42
N GLY A 199 -16.46 -11.60 15.64
CA GLY A 199 -16.12 -10.56 14.66
C GLY A 199 -15.67 -11.09 13.30
N ILE A 200 -14.88 -12.16 13.24
CA ILE A 200 -14.41 -12.77 11.96
C ILE A 200 -15.58 -13.35 11.18
N THR A 201 -16.42 -14.16 11.82
CA THR A 201 -17.59 -14.79 11.15
C THR A 201 -18.58 -13.75 10.63
N THR A 202 -18.84 -12.71 11.42
CA THR A 202 -19.71 -11.60 11.02
C THR A 202 -19.10 -10.82 9.85
N SER A 203 -17.79 -10.57 9.87
CA SER A 203 -17.09 -9.87 8.78
C SER A 203 -17.12 -10.68 7.49
N VAL A 204 -16.86 -11.98 7.53
CA VAL A 204 -16.95 -12.86 6.35
C VAL A 204 -18.37 -12.86 5.79
N LYS A 205 -19.41 -12.92 6.64
CA LYS A 205 -20.81 -12.81 6.19
C LYS A 205 -21.09 -11.47 5.51
N ASN A 206 -20.56 -10.39 6.05
CA ASN A 206 -20.67 -9.06 5.43
C ASN A 206 -19.94 -9.00 4.08
N TYR A 207 -18.74 -9.58 3.96
CA TYR A 207 -18.00 -9.65 2.70
C TYR A 207 -18.81 -10.40 1.63
N LEU A 208 -19.35 -11.57 1.96
CA LEU A 208 -20.20 -12.35 1.05
C LEU A 208 -21.47 -11.59 0.66
N THR A 209 -22.07 -10.85 1.58
CA THR A 209 -23.26 -10.01 1.30
C THR A 209 -22.91 -8.88 0.32
N LEU A 210 -21.80 -8.20 0.54
CA LEU A 210 -21.32 -7.12 -0.35
C LEU A 210 -20.99 -7.64 -1.75
N MET A 211 -20.33 -8.78 -1.86
CA MET A 211 -19.95 -9.40 -3.15
C MET A 211 -21.15 -9.89 -3.98
N LYS A 212 -22.32 -10.11 -3.36
CA LYS A 212 -23.58 -10.43 -4.07
C LYS A 212 -24.25 -9.20 -4.65
N ASP A 213 -23.94 -8.00 -4.18
CA ASP A 213 -24.49 -6.75 -4.72
C ASP A 213 -23.72 -6.35 -6.00
N LYS A 214 -24.40 -6.42 -7.16
CA LYS A 214 -23.80 -6.13 -8.47
C LYS A 214 -23.10 -4.77 -8.56
N PRO A 215 -23.67 -3.65 -8.05
CA PRO A 215 -22.97 -2.37 -8.02
C PRO A 215 -21.66 -2.39 -7.21
N PHE A 216 -21.65 -3.08 -6.05
CA PHE A 216 -20.43 -3.22 -5.25
C PHE A 216 -19.39 -4.10 -5.94
N LEU A 217 -19.82 -5.20 -6.55
CA LEU A 217 -18.94 -6.06 -7.36
C LEU A 217 -18.31 -5.25 -8.51
N GLY A 218 -19.08 -4.41 -9.19
CA GLY A 218 -18.55 -3.50 -10.22
C GLY A 218 -17.45 -2.57 -9.69
N GLN A 219 -17.64 -1.95 -8.51
CA GLN A 219 -16.62 -1.14 -7.86
C GLN A 219 -15.37 -1.95 -7.49
N THR A 220 -15.58 -3.18 -7.00
CA THR A 220 -14.49 -4.09 -6.64
C THR A 220 -13.67 -4.49 -7.86
N LEU A 221 -14.30 -4.79 -9.00
CA LEU A 221 -13.62 -5.10 -10.26
C LEU A 221 -12.85 -3.89 -10.82
N ILE A 222 -13.42 -2.68 -10.74
CA ILE A 222 -12.70 -1.46 -11.13
C ILE A 222 -11.42 -1.32 -10.28
N GLN A 223 -11.52 -1.46 -8.97
CA GLN A 223 -10.36 -1.41 -8.08
C GLN A 223 -9.34 -2.50 -8.42
N PHE A 224 -9.80 -3.72 -8.68
CA PHE A 224 -8.93 -4.82 -9.06
C PHE A 224 -8.11 -4.50 -10.32
N PHE A 225 -8.75 -4.15 -11.42
CA PHE A 225 -8.05 -3.91 -12.69
C PHE A 225 -7.21 -2.63 -12.69
N ALA A 226 -7.73 -1.54 -12.12
CA ALA A 226 -7.02 -0.26 -12.10
C ALA A 226 -5.78 -0.30 -11.19
N PHE A 227 -5.88 -0.96 -10.02
CA PHE A 227 -4.70 -1.17 -9.16
C PHE A 227 -3.73 -2.21 -9.75
N GLY A 228 -4.22 -3.20 -10.49
CA GLY A 228 -3.36 -4.10 -11.26
C GLY A 228 -2.48 -3.35 -12.24
N ALA A 229 -3.05 -2.43 -13.02
CA ALA A 229 -2.29 -1.57 -13.91
C ALA A 229 -1.27 -0.70 -13.17
N PHE A 230 -1.65 -0.10 -12.03
CA PHE A 230 -0.73 0.68 -11.21
C PHE A 230 0.43 -0.17 -10.64
N PHE A 231 0.15 -1.36 -10.15
CA PHE A 231 1.19 -2.25 -9.64
C PHE A 231 2.07 -2.88 -10.73
N SER A 232 1.57 -2.98 -11.97
CA SER A 232 2.43 -3.28 -13.14
C SER A 232 3.51 -2.22 -13.30
N TYR A 233 3.15 -0.93 -13.14
CA TYR A 233 4.14 0.14 -13.13
C TYR A 233 5.11 -0.01 -11.96
N ILE A 234 4.64 -0.23 -10.72
CA ILE A 234 5.51 -0.36 -9.55
C ILE A 234 6.53 -1.49 -9.74
N SER A 235 6.08 -2.67 -10.17
CA SER A 235 6.95 -3.85 -10.31
C SER A 235 7.86 -3.82 -11.54
N GLY A 236 7.39 -3.18 -12.63
CA GLY A 236 8.12 -3.15 -13.90
C GLY A 236 9.01 -1.94 -14.09
N SER A 237 8.69 -0.79 -13.47
CA SER A 237 9.39 0.47 -13.75
C SER A 237 10.89 0.42 -13.47
N SER A 238 11.32 -0.28 -12.42
CA SER A 238 12.73 -0.41 -12.08
C SER A 238 13.50 -1.11 -13.20
N PHE A 239 12.96 -2.18 -13.78
CA PHE A 239 13.55 -2.89 -14.90
C PHE A 239 13.54 -2.06 -16.18
N VAL A 240 12.41 -1.39 -16.48
CA VAL A 240 12.31 -0.52 -17.67
C VAL A 240 13.35 0.60 -17.60
N TYR A 241 13.43 1.33 -16.51
CA TYR A 241 14.34 2.45 -16.39
C TYR A 241 15.81 2.02 -16.29
N GLN A 242 16.13 0.95 -15.56
CA GLN A 242 17.51 0.56 -15.34
C GLN A 242 18.04 -0.40 -16.44
N ASN A 243 17.26 -1.39 -16.91
CA ASN A 243 17.75 -2.35 -17.89
C ASN A 243 17.53 -1.87 -19.33
N ILE A 244 16.38 -1.26 -19.67
CA ILE A 244 16.11 -0.80 -21.03
C ILE A 244 16.77 0.56 -21.28
N PHE A 245 16.54 1.53 -20.39
CA PHE A 245 17.12 2.89 -20.53
C PHE A 245 18.49 3.06 -19.89
N GLN A 246 19.07 2.01 -19.28
CA GLN A 246 20.41 1.98 -18.70
C GLN A 246 20.63 3.06 -17.63
N LEU A 247 19.59 3.43 -16.88
CA LEU A 247 19.70 4.39 -15.79
C LEU A 247 20.28 3.70 -14.53
N SER A 248 20.98 4.48 -13.73
CA SER A 248 21.40 4.06 -12.40
C SER A 248 20.21 3.90 -11.45
N ALA A 249 20.41 3.18 -10.35
CA ALA A 249 19.41 3.05 -9.29
C ALA A 249 18.97 4.40 -8.70
N GLN A 250 19.89 5.39 -8.69
CA GLN A 250 19.63 6.76 -8.21
C GLN A 250 18.75 7.53 -9.19
N GLU A 251 19.09 7.49 -10.49
CA GLU A 251 18.30 8.16 -11.54
C GLU A 251 16.88 7.58 -11.61
N PHE A 252 16.74 6.26 -11.54
CA PHE A 252 15.43 5.61 -11.37
C PHE A 252 14.69 6.17 -10.17
N SER A 253 15.35 6.27 -9.02
CA SER A 253 14.72 6.75 -7.78
C SER A 253 14.24 8.19 -7.90
N TYR A 254 14.95 9.07 -8.59
CA TYR A 254 14.50 10.44 -8.86
C TYR A 254 13.28 10.46 -9.77
N LEU A 255 13.26 9.68 -10.85
CA LEU A 255 12.10 9.60 -11.76
C LEU A 255 10.86 9.02 -11.06
N PHE A 256 11.05 7.97 -10.25
CA PHE A 256 9.98 7.40 -9.46
C PHE A 256 9.44 8.41 -8.42
N GLY A 257 10.34 9.18 -7.80
CA GLY A 257 9.99 10.28 -6.89
C GLY A 257 9.17 11.36 -7.58
N VAL A 258 9.54 11.76 -8.81
CA VAL A 258 8.78 12.72 -9.63
C VAL A 258 7.36 12.20 -9.91
N ASN A 259 7.23 10.93 -10.31
CA ASN A 259 5.93 10.30 -10.56
C ASN A 259 5.08 10.26 -9.29
N SER A 260 5.68 9.96 -8.14
CA SER A 260 4.99 9.95 -6.84
C SER A 260 4.54 11.34 -6.40
N CYS A 261 5.35 12.38 -6.65
CA CYS A 261 4.93 13.78 -6.48
C CYS A 261 3.74 14.13 -7.38
N GLY A 262 3.72 13.62 -8.61
CA GLY A 262 2.59 13.76 -9.53
C GLY A 262 1.30 13.18 -8.96
N ILE A 263 1.35 12.00 -8.33
CA ILE A 263 0.20 11.38 -7.65
C ILE A 263 -0.30 12.27 -6.51
N ILE A 264 0.59 12.85 -5.70
CA ILE A 264 0.22 13.77 -4.60
C ILE A 264 -0.45 15.03 -5.16
N LEU A 265 0.12 15.62 -6.20
CA LEU A 265 -0.47 16.81 -6.86
C LEU A 265 -1.84 16.49 -7.46
N ALA A 266 -1.98 15.36 -8.15
CA ALA A 266 -3.26 14.91 -8.69
C ALA A 266 -4.29 14.68 -7.58
N SER A 267 -3.88 14.14 -6.42
CA SER A 267 -4.74 14.01 -5.23
C SER A 267 -5.21 15.36 -4.68
N ALA A 268 -4.32 16.34 -4.61
CA ALA A 268 -4.66 17.69 -4.16
C ALA A 268 -5.63 18.40 -5.13
N ILE A 269 -5.42 18.24 -6.44
CA ILE A 269 -6.31 18.75 -7.48
C ILE A 269 -7.68 18.07 -7.37
N ASN A 270 -7.70 16.75 -7.21
CA ASN A 270 -8.91 15.96 -7.03
C ASN A 270 -9.76 16.47 -5.86
N GLY A 271 -9.14 16.80 -4.73
CA GLY A 271 -9.84 17.37 -3.58
C GLY A 271 -10.59 18.68 -3.89
N ARG A 272 -10.09 19.49 -4.84
CA ARG A 272 -10.78 20.69 -5.34
C ARG A 272 -11.84 20.39 -6.39
N VAL A 273 -11.52 19.53 -7.34
CA VAL A 273 -12.39 19.16 -8.47
C VAL A 273 -13.63 18.38 -7.98
N SER A 274 -13.52 17.59 -6.93
CA SER A 274 -14.62 16.83 -6.33
C SER A 274 -15.78 17.71 -5.80
N ASN A 275 -15.58 19.02 -5.65
CA ASN A 275 -16.65 19.96 -5.30
C ASN A 275 -17.53 20.36 -6.51
N VAL A 276 -17.05 20.16 -7.75
CA VAL A 276 -17.71 20.59 -8.99
C VAL A 276 -18.09 19.41 -9.88
N VAL A 277 -17.39 18.27 -9.74
CA VAL A 277 -17.54 17.09 -10.59
C VAL A 277 -18.00 15.90 -9.76
N THR A 278 -18.95 15.13 -10.26
CA THR A 278 -19.45 13.93 -9.54
C THR A 278 -18.39 12.82 -9.49
N SER A 279 -18.43 12.00 -8.43
CA SER A 279 -17.53 10.82 -8.31
C SER A 279 -17.60 9.89 -9.53
N ARG A 280 -18.78 9.78 -10.18
CA ARG A 280 -18.96 8.96 -11.37
C ARG A 280 -18.20 9.55 -12.58
N GLN A 281 -18.30 10.87 -12.81
CA GLN A 281 -17.58 11.55 -13.90
C GLN A 281 -16.06 11.45 -13.67
N LEU A 282 -15.61 11.67 -12.44
CA LEU A 282 -14.22 11.56 -12.08
C LEU A 282 -13.67 10.13 -12.31
N LEU A 283 -14.44 9.11 -11.90
CA LEU A 283 -14.10 7.71 -12.14
C LEU A 283 -14.01 7.40 -13.63
N THR A 284 -15.00 7.83 -14.43
CA THR A 284 -15.02 7.61 -15.88
C THR A 284 -13.82 8.29 -16.55
N PHE A 285 -13.51 9.53 -16.19
CA PHE A 285 -12.33 10.25 -16.71
C PHE A 285 -11.03 9.53 -16.38
N SER A 286 -10.84 9.13 -15.13
CA SER A 286 -9.63 8.44 -14.70
C SER A 286 -9.43 7.08 -15.37
N LEU A 287 -10.50 6.32 -15.63
CA LEU A 287 -10.41 5.05 -16.35
C LEU A 287 -10.04 5.25 -17.83
N TRP A 288 -10.61 6.27 -18.48
CA TRP A 288 -10.21 6.63 -19.86
C TRP A 288 -8.73 7.07 -19.90
N GLN A 289 -8.30 7.92 -18.97
CA GLN A 289 -6.91 8.37 -18.89
C GLN A 289 -5.97 7.19 -18.66
N LEU A 290 -6.31 6.25 -17.76
CA LEU A 290 -5.54 5.04 -17.52
C LEU A 290 -5.43 4.17 -18.78
N THR A 291 -6.55 3.94 -19.47
CA THR A 291 -6.59 3.12 -20.68
C THR A 291 -5.77 3.75 -21.81
N ILE A 292 -5.98 5.03 -22.09
CA ILE A 292 -5.24 5.76 -23.14
C ILE A 292 -3.75 5.81 -22.78
N GLY A 293 -3.40 6.12 -21.54
CA GLY A 293 -2.02 6.15 -21.09
C GLY A 293 -1.31 4.80 -21.22
N SER A 294 -1.99 3.71 -20.88
CA SER A 294 -1.45 2.35 -21.02
C SER A 294 -1.25 1.97 -22.49
N LEU A 295 -2.18 2.34 -23.37
CA LEU A 295 -2.04 2.13 -24.83
C LEU A 295 -0.90 2.97 -25.41
N LEU A 296 -0.78 4.24 -25.02
CA LEU A 296 0.33 5.09 -25.44
C LEU A 296 1.68 4.55 -24.96
N PHE A 297 1.74 4.01 -23.73
CA PHE A 297 2.94 3.37 -23.21
C PHE A 297 3.30 2.14 -24.03
N LEU A 298 2.32 1.27 -24.37
CA LEU A 298 2.54 0.11 -25.22
C LEU A 298 3.09 0.53 -26.61
N VAL A 299 2.48 1.53 -27.24
CA VAL A 299 2.94 2.07 -28.53
C VAL A 299 4.35 2.66 -28.40
N ALA A 300 4.63 3.40 -27.33
CA ALA A 300 5.95 3.98 -27.08
C ALA A 300 7.04 2.92 -26.96
N MET A 301 6.74 1.78 -26.31
CA MET A 301 7.68 0.66 -26.20
C MET A 301 7.88 -0.08 -27.52
N ILE A 302 6.82 -0.30 -28.32
CA ILE A 302 6.90 -0.92 -29.66
C ILE A 302 7.70 -0.05 -30.63
N LEU A 303 7.56 1.28 -30.54
CA LEU A 303 8.28 2.24 -31.38
C LEU A 303 9.67 2.59 -30.83
N GLU A 304 10.09 1.94 -29.73
CA GLU A 304 11.37 2.18 -29.06
C GLU A 304 11.66 3.66 -28.78
N LEU A 305 10.63 4.38 -28.29
CA LEU A 305 10.77 5.81 -28.01
C LEU A 305 11.82 6.03 -26.89
N SER A 306 12.47 7.19 -26.93
CA SER A 306 13.46 7.59 -25.96
C SER A 306 12.87 7.77 -24.55
N LEU A 307 13.73 7.92 -23.55
CA LEU A 307 13.37 8.04 -22.12
C LEU A 307 12.33 9.12 -21.84
N ILE A 308 12.45 10.32 -22.45
CA ILE A 308 11.62 11.48 -22.09
C ILE A 308 10.13 11.25 -22.42
N PRO A 309 9.73 10.89 -23.66
CA PRO A 309 8.30 10.62 -23.95
C PRO A 309 7.74 9.48 -23.10
N VAL A 310 8.51 8.41 -22.88
CA VAL A 310 8.07 7.29 -22.04
C VAL A 310 7.80 7.75 -20.61
N THR A 311 8.69 8.55 -20.03
CA THR A 311 8.53 9.09 -18.68
C THR A 311 7.32 10.02 -18.57
N ILE A 312 7.06 10.87 -19.57
CA ILE A 312 5.90 11.75 -19.61
C ILE A 312 4.60 10.93 -19.66
N ILE A 313 4.52 9.91 -20.52
CA ILE A 313 3.37 9.02 -20.62
C ILE A 313 3.11 8.32 -19.28
N LEU A 314 4.14 7.75 -18.67
CA LEU A 314 4.03 7.09 -17.36
C LEU A 314 3.61 8.07 -16.27
N PHE A 315 4.16 9.29 -16.22
CA PHE A 315 3.78 10.31 -15.25
C PHE A 315 2.28 10.58 -15.26
N PHE A 316 1.71 10.89 -16.43
CA PHE A 316 0.27 11.15 -16.54
C PHE A 316 -0.58 9.89 -16.28
N THR A 317 -0.10 8.72 -16.67
CA THR A 317 -0.81 7.45 -16.45
C THR A 317 -0.89 7.11 -14.96
N VAL A 318 0.21 7.20 -14.22
CA VAL A 318 0.21 6.83 -12.79
C VAL A 318 -0.52 7.84 -11.91
N CYS A 319 -0.61 9.11 -12.32
CA CYS A 319 -1.38 10.12 -11.59
C CYS A 319 -2.87 9.75 -11.47
N THR A 320 -3.40 8.90 -12.36
CA THR A 320 -4.80 8.45 -12.33
C THR A 320 -5.16 7.68 -11.07
N VAL A 321 -4.18 7.05 -10.39
CA VAL A 321 -4.42 6.21 -9.20
C VAL A 321 -5.13 6.97 -8.08
N SER A 322 -4.79 8.24 -7.89
CA SER A 322 -5.43 9.09 -6.88
C SER A 322 -6.89 9.42 -7.23
N LEU A 323 -7.21 9.51 -8.52
CA LEU A 323 -8.54 9.86 -9.03
C LEU A 323 -9.51 8.67 -8.93
N PHE A 324 -9.18 7.53 -9.53
CA PHE A 324 -10.07 6.38 -9.49
C PHE A 324 -10.19 5.76 -8.09
N GLY A 325 -9.11 5.77 -7.31
CA GLY A 325 -9.10 5.23 -5.95
C GLY A 325 -10.07 5.99 -5.04
N SER A 326 -9.99 7.31 -5.01
CA SER A 326 -10.86 8.16 -4.20
C SER A 326 -12.33 8.16 -4.68
N ALA A 327 -12.56 8.21 -6.00
CA ALA A 327 -13.90 8.20 -6.58
C ALA A 327 -14.62 6.88 -6.30
N SER A 328 -13.97 5.75 -6.54
CA SER A 328 -14.52 4.42 -6.27
C SER A 328 -14.81 4.21 -4.79
N PHE A 329 -13.88 4.60 -3.91
CA PHE A 329 -14.06 4.51 -2.46
C PHE A 329 -15.22 5.38 -1.98
N SER A 330 -15.34 6.62 -2.46
CA SER A 330 -16.44 7.53 -2.12
C SER A 330 -17.80 6.95 -2.51
N MET A 331 -17.92 6.42 -3.73
CA MET A 331 -19.17 5.79 -4.22
C MET A 331 -19.56 4.57 -3.36
N ALA A 332 -18.59 3.74 -2.99
CA ALA A 332 -18.81 2.60 -2.13
C ALA A 332 -19.27 3.03 -0.71
N MET A 333 -18.62 4.02 -0.11
CA MET A 333 -18.95 4.47 1.24
C MET A 333 -20.31 5.13 1.32
N THR A 334 -20.74 5.86 0.29
CA THR A 334 -22.07 6.48 0.24
C THR A 334 -23.19 5.44 0.30
N LYS A 335 -23.05 4.32 -0.42
CA LYS A 335 -24.09 3.27 -0.47
C LYS A 335 -24.01 2.29 0.71
N TYR A 336 -22.82 1.94 1.18
CA TYR A 336 -22.60 0.86 2.16
C TYR A 336 -22.09 1.37 3.52
N GLY A 337 -22.45 2.60 3.92
CA GLY A 337 -21.98 3.23 5.16
C GLY A 337 -22.18 2.40 6.43
N LYS A 338 -23.28 1.61 6.52
CA LYS A 338 -23.54 0.68 7.65
C LYS A 338 -22.51 -0.47 7.73
N MET A 339 -21.87 -0.81 6.63
CA MET A 339 -20.84 -1.84 6.51
C MET A 339 -19.50 -1.26 6.01
N ALA A 340 -19.22 0.02 6.30
CA ALA A 340 -18.09 0.76 5.76
C ALA A 340 -16.74 0.06 6.02
N GLY A 341 -16.54 -0.52 7.20
CA GLY A 341 -15.33 -1.29 7.51
C GLY A 341 -15.16 -2.51 6.61
N SER A 342 -16.23 -3.29 6.43
CA SER A 342 -16.21 -4.47 5.55
C SER A 342 -16.05 -4.07 4.07
N ALA A 343 -16.71 -3.01 3.62
CA ALA A 343 -16.59 -2.51 2.25
C ALA A 343 -15.16 -2.03 1.96
N SER A 344 -14.57 -1.27 2.88
CA SER A 344 -13.17 -0.82 2.77
C SER A 344 -12.19 -2.00 2.74
N ALA A 345 -12.41 -3.03 3.55
CA ALA A 345 -11.57 -4.22 3.58
C ALA A 345 -11.62 -5.00 2.26
N VAL A 346 -12.80 -5.18 1.67
CA VAL A 346 -12.96 -5.88 0.38
C VAL A 346 -12.34 -5.09 -0.77
N LEU A 347 -12.55 -3.77 -0.83
CA LEU A 347 -11.92 -2.92 -1.86
C LEU A 347 -10.39 -2.93 -1.74
N GLY A 348 -9.87 -2.82 -0.51
CA GLY A 348 -8.44 -2.90 -0.26
C GLY A 348 -7.86 -4.28 -0.60
N PHE A 349 -8.57 -5.36 -0.25
CA PHE A 349 -8.21 -6.71 -0.66
C PHE A 349 -8.13 -6.84 -2.19
N ALA A 350 -9.16 -6.40 -2.91
CA ALA A 350 -9.20 -6.51 -4.36
C ALA A 350 -8.02 -5.76 -5.02
N SER A 351 -7.70 -4.57 -4.53
CA SER A 351 -6.56 -3.78 -5.02
C SER A 351 -5.22 -4.51 -4.82
N MET A 352 -4.96 -5.01 -3.60
CA MET A 352 -3.71 -5.66 -3.26
C MET A 352 -3.61 -7.09 -3.83
N PHE A 353 -4.73 -7.79 -3.94
CA PHE A 353 -4.79 -9.10 -4.57
C PHE A 353 -4.48 -9.03 -6.07
N SER A 354 -5.00 -8.00 -6.76
CA SER A 354 -4.65 -7.72 -8.15
C SER A 354 -3.15 -7.49 -8.33
N ALA A 355 -2.54 -6.70 -7.46
CA ALA A 355 -1.10 -6.48 -7.44
C ALA A 355 -0.32 -7.79 -7.29
N GLY A 356 -0.81 -8.69 -6.42
CA GLY A 356 -0.23 -10.02 -6.19
C GLY A 356 -0.19 -10.89 -7.44
N ILE A 357 -1.24 -10.81 -8.27
CA ILE A 357 -1.33 -11.57 -9.52
C ILE A 357 -0.50 -10.93 -10.64
N VAL A 358 -0.58 -9.61 -10.79
CA VAL A 358 -0.03 -8.91 -11.94
C VAL A 358 1.48 -8.72 -11.85
N SER A 359 2.03 -8.48 -10.64
CA SER A 359 3.46 -8.24 -10.48
C SER A 359 4.37 -9.32 -11.09
N PRO A 360 4.19 -10.63 -10.87
CA PRO A 360 5.02 -11.64 -11.50
C PRO A 360 4.80 -11.74 -13.02
N LEU A 361 3.59 -11.39 -13.52
CA LEU A 361 3.29 -11.46 -14.95
C LEU A 361 4.06 -10.41 -15.76
N VAL A 362 4.38 -9.27 -15.16
CA VAL A 362 5.18 -8.22 -15.81
C VAL A 362 6.58 -8.72 -16.17
N GLY A 363 7.15 -9.63 -15.40
CA GLY A 363 8.49 -10.19 -15.65
C GLY A 363 8.56 -11.35 -16.64
N ILE A 364 7.42 -11.89 -17.09
CA ILE A 364 7.42 -13.07 -17.98
C ILE A 364 8.00 -12.75 -19.37
N GLY A 365 7.93 -11.50 -19.83
CA GLY A 365 8.47 -11.06 -21.12
C GLY A 365 9.81 -10.35 -21.07
N GLY A 366 10.45 -10.27 -19.92
CA GLY A 366 11.61 -9.44 -19.70
C GLY A 366 12.90 -10.21 -19.39
N GLU A 367 13.67 -10.59 -20.40
CA GLU A 367 15.12 -10.63 -20.41
C GLU A 367 15.64 -9.67 -21.47
#